data_c63f1df44724aa08a32b1160b8efbf8f
#
_entry.id   c63f1df44724aa08a32b1160b8efbf8f
#
_cell.length_a   1.000
_cell.length_b   1.000
_cell.length_c   1.000
_cell.angle_alpha   90.00
_cell.angle_beta   90.00
_cell.angle_gamma   90.00
#
_symmetry.space_group_name_H-M   'P 1'
#
loop_
_entity.id
_entity.type
_entity.pdbx_description
1 polymer ?
#
loop_
_entity_poly.entity_id
_entity_poly.type
_entity_poly.pdbx_seq_one_letter_code
_entity_poly.pdbx_strand_id
1 'polypeptide(L)'
;MADQQAALERLRELYREKNEHLGKFLEPVEPYEFYREIFPKGSFERKGHFEDRKGNGIAVTVPKGEVDKATGIALQIEGDGKAKRCTITDELDELRELQDTDFTIMSPISYFGRRRCGKNARYLYALVFDLDGVGMPQLRDTLHQMNKDILPQATFVVNSGTGLHLYYVLEEPIPMYPHNQKCLKELKYSLTRQIWNRYTSTIKEPQMQGILQGFRVVGSGSKLGREYPVTAYRLGGKVTLEKLLEFIPDSNGEQQKLLGLMRKSRLSLAEAKEKYPDWYERRIVRKERRGRWTVKRDLYDWWLHRIRDEIRVGHRFYGIMTLAIYAKKCGIDEEELREDAFSLLKPYDDMSVEDINRFTKDDVVCALEMFNEDYVTFPRDDIAKLSGLSMPVNKRNWRKQSDHLEIARAIRDIGVRQKGKKDWREGNGRPVGSGIAKERVSEWRGQHPEGRKADCHRDTGLDPKTIRKWWNSQSAD
;
A
#
# COMPACT_ATOMS: atom_id res chain seq x y z
N MET A 1 38.61 4.76 9.38
CA MET A 1 38.74 3.48 8.63
C MET A 1 39.06 2.31 9.56
N ALA A 2 40.08 2.39 10.43
CA ALA A 2 40.45 1.28 11.35
C ALA A 2 39.28 0.89 12.30
N ASP A 3 38.60 1.86 12.90
CA ASP A 3 37.45 1.59 13.80
C ASP A 3 36.26 0.94 13.08
N GLN A 4 36.01 1.29 11.83
CA GLN A 4 34.92 0.70 11.03
C GLN A 4 35.24 -0.75 10.64
N GLN A 5 36.53 -1.03 10.35
CA GLN A 5 36.98 -2.38 10.02
C GLN A 5 36.92 -3.28 11.27
N ALA A 6 37.31 -2.75 12.43
CA ALA A 6 37.18 -3.45 13.70
C ALA A 6 35.70 -3.73 14.07
N ALA A 7 34.81 -2.78 13.81
CA ALA A 7 33.35 -2.99 14.03
C ALA A 7 32.77 -4.06 13.10
N LEU A 8 33.15 -4.07 11.82
CA LEU A 8 32.72 -5.09 10.87
C LEU A 8 33.25 -6.49 11.28
N GLU A 9 34.48 -6.59 11.71
CA GLU A 9 35.06 -7.88 12.14
C GLU A 9 34.34 -8.43 13.40
N ARG A 10 34.00 -7.57 14.35
CA ARG A 10 33.15 -7.97 15.51
C ARG A 10 31.80 -8.49 15.10
N LEU A 11 31.17 -7.90 14.09
CA LEU A 11 29.90 -8.40 13.56
C LEU A 11 30.05 -9.76 12.86
N ARG A 12 31.15 -9.96 12.16
CA ARG A 12 31.50 -11.26 11.55
C ARG A 12 31.77 -12.33 12.57
N GLU A 13 32.44 -11.98 13.65
CA GLU A 13 32.66 -12.90 14.79
C GLU A 13 31.33 -13.27 15.46
N LEU A 14 30.50 -12.29 15.75
CA LEU A 14 29.16 -12.52 16.28
C LEU A 14 28.30 -13.41 15.38
N TYR A 15 28.43 -13.27 14.07
CA TYR A 15 27.72 -14.14 13.12
C TYR A 15 28.19 -15.59 13.26
N ARG A 16 29.51 -15.83 13.36
CA ARG A 16 30.06 -17.17 13.55
C ARG A 16 29.63 -17.78 14.89
N GLU A 17 29.70 -16.99 15.98
CA GLU A 17 29.25 -17.43 17.31
C GLU A 17 27.75 -17.81 17.33
N LYS A 18 26.89 -17.01 16.64
CA LYS A 18 25.46 -17.35 16.51
C LYS A 18 25.27 -18.67 15.78
N ASN A 19 25.96 -18.89 14.66
CA ASN A 19 25.84 -20.13 13.89
C ASN A 19 26.38 -21.33 14.69
N GLU A 20 27.50 -21.17 15.38
CA GLU A 20 28.03 -22.24 16.25
C GLU A 20 27.05 -22.58 17.37
N HIS A 21 26.48 -21.58 18.01
CA HIS A 21 25.50 -21.81 19.07
C HIS A 21 24.21 -22.48 18.55
N LEU A 22 23.67 -21.98 17.43
CA LEU A 22 22.48 -22.57 16.81
C LEU A 22 22.77 -24.03 16.37
N GLY A 23 23.89 -24.29 15.71
CA GLY A 23 24.26 -25.62 15.25
C GLY A 23 24.56 -26.63 16.34
N LYS A 24 24.79 -26.20 17.61
CA LYS A 24 24.92 -27.11 18.77
C LYS A 24 23.59 -27.73 19.19
N PHE A 25 22.48 -27.05 18.96
CA PHE A 25 21.16 -27.43 19.49
C PHE A 25 20.13 -27.66 18.42
N LEU A 26 20.34 -27.12 17.22
CA LEU A 26 19.38 -27.12 16.13
C LEU A 26 19.99 -27.70 14.85
N GLU A 27 19.18 -28.31 14.02
CA GLU A 27 19.59 -28.86 12.74
C GLU A 27 19.66 -27.75 11.69
N PRO A 28 20.80 -27.56 11.02
CA PRO A 28 20.89 -26.66 9.88
C PRO A 28 20.04 -27.19 8.72
N VAL A 29 19.38 -26.28 7.99
CA VAL A 29 18.47 -26.63 6.91
C VAL A 29 18.98 -26.04 5.60
N GLU A 30 19.08 -26.89 4.59
CA GLU A 30 19.45 -26.46 3.24
C GLU A 30 18.41 -25.53 2.62
N PRO A 31 18.83 -24.55 1.81
CA PRO A 31 17.90 -23.56 1.24
C PRO A 31 16.73 -24.17 0.48
N TYR A 32 16.95 -25.23 -0.26
CA TYR A 32 15.87 -25.91 -1.00
C TYR A 32 14.84 -26.52 -0.05
N GLU A 33 15.27 -27.23 0.97
CA GLU A 33 14.40 -27.85 1.97
C GLU A 33 13.62 -26.78 2.76
N PHE A 34 14.31 -25.72 3.16
CA PHE A 34 13.72 -24.57 3.84
C PHE A 34 12.55 -24.00 3.05
N TYR A 35 12.77 -23.68 1.76
CA TYR A 35 11.72 -23.11 0.92
C TYR A 35 10.66 -24.14 0.51
N ARG A 36 10.99 -25.41 0.40
CA ARG A 36 10.02 -26.49 0.11
C ARG A 36 9.06 -26.71 1.28
N GLU A 37 9.51 -26.48 2.50
CA GLU A 37 8.64 -26.54 3.66
C GLU A 37 7.69 -25.33 3.75
N ILE A 38 8.17 -24.14 3.43
CA ILE A 38 7.35 -22.94 3.32
C ILE A 38 6.36 -23.06 2.16
N PHE A 39 6.82 -23.49 1.01
CA PHE A 39 6.04 -23.65 -0.23
C PHE A 39 5.93 -25.12 -0.62
N PRO A 40 4.94 -25.85 -0.08
CA PRO A 40 4.67 -27.21 -0.50
C PRO A 40 4.42 -27.30 -2.01
N LYS A 41 4.60 -28.50 -2.61
CA LYS A 41 4.28 -28.72 -4.01
C LYS A 41 2.85 -28.26 -4.33
N GLY A 42 2.67 -27.59 -5.46
CA GLY A 42 1.40 -26.97 -5.85
C GLY A 42 1.17 -25.55 -5.31
N SER A 43 2.12 -24.97 -4.55
CA SER A 43 2.01 -23.58 -4.08
C SER A 43 2.03 -22.59 -5.23
N PHE A 44 2.75 -22.89 -6.29
CA PHE A 44 2.95 -22.04 -7.45
C PHE A 44 2.28 -22.55 -8.73
N GLU A 45 1.42 -23.55 -8.62
CA GLU A 45 0.64 -24.07 -9.73
C GLU A 45 -0.49 -23.14 -10.17
N ARG A 46 -0.92 -23.32 -11.42
CA ARG A 46 -2.14 -22.67 -11.94
C ARG A 46 -3.35 -23.19 -11.19
N LYS A 47 -4.23 -22.26 -10.74
CA LYS A 47 -5.53 -22.61 -10.15
C LYS A 47 -6.64 -21.75 -10.78
N GLY A 48 -7.72 -22.40 -11.24
CA GLY A 48 -8.97 -21.78 -11.64
C GLY A 48 -8.99 -21.21 -13.05
N HIS A 49 -10.00 -20.40 -13.33
CA HIS A 49 -10.35 -19.87 -14.64
C HIS A 49 -9.37 -18.84 -15.23
N PHE A 50 -8.29 -18.55 -14.54
CA PHE A 50 -7.25 -17.64 -15.03
C PHE A 50 -6.09 -18.46 -15.58
N GLU A 51 -6.30 -19.05 -16.78
CA GLU A 51 -5.31 -19.91 -17.44
C GLU A 51 -3.93 -19.26 -17.61
N ASP A 52 -3.90 -17.93 -17.73
CA ASP A 52 -2.66 -17.17 -17.94
C ASP A 52 -1.97 -16.70 -16.66
N ARG A 53 -2.56 -16.95 -15.48
CA ARG A 53 -2.03 -16.43 -14.21
C ARG A 53 -1.54 -17.55 -13.32
N LYS A 54 -0.29 -17.93 -13.49
CA LYS A 54 0.40 -18.80 -12.53
C LYS A 54 0.58 -18.07 -11.20
N GLY A 55 0.30 -18.76 -10.08
CA GLY A 55 0.84 -18.37 -8.81
C GLY A 55 2.34 -18.67 -8.81
N ASN A 56 3.15 -17.74 -8.36
CA ASN A 56 4.61 -17.88 -8.29
C ASN A 56 5.18 -17.17 -7.08
N GLY A 57 6.39 -17.56 -6.69
CA GLY A 57 7.21 -16.76 -5.78
C GLY A 57 7.90 -15.64 -6.55
N ILE A 58 8.16 -14.51 -5.88
CA ILE A 58 8.91 -13.39 -6.46
C ILE A 58 10.08 -13.06 -5.55
N ALA A 59 11.29 -13.35 -6.01
CA ALA A 59 12.52 -12.86 -5.43
C ALA A 59 12.93 -11.54 -6.11
N VAL A 60 13.53 -10.66 -5.33
CA VAL A 60 14.06 -9.38 -5.81
C VAL A 60 15.52 -9.28 -5.41
N THR A 61 16.41 -9.34 -6.39
CA THR A 61 17.83 -9.09 -6.23
C THR A 61 18.09 -7.61 -6.43
N VAL A 62 18.74 -6.99 -5.45
CA VAL A 62 19.16 -5.60 -5.51
C VAL A 62 20.66 -5.59 -5.80
N PRO A 63 21.14 -4.86 -6.83
CA PRO A 63 22.57 -4.71 -7.09
C PRO A 63 23.28 -4.16 -5.86
N LYS A 64 24.48 -4.65 -5.59
CA LYS A 64 25.30 -4.16 -4.49
C LYS A 64 25.84 -2.79 -4.88
N GLY A 65 25.54 -1.78 -4.08
CA GLY A 65 26.17 -0.46 -4.15
C GLY A 65 26.99 -0.19 -2.91
N GLU A 66 27.70 0.90 -2.87
CA GLU A 66 28.25 1.39 -1.63
C GLU A 66 27.10 1.68 -0.66
N VAL A 67 27.20 1.12 0.52
CA VAL A 67 26.22 1.32 1.58
C VAL A 67 26.67 2.50 2.41
N ASP A 68 25.81 3.51 2.56
CA ASP A 68 26.01 4.54 3.57
C ASP A 68 26.12 3.86 4.94
N LYS A 69 27.30 3.94 5.51
CA LYS A 69 27.64 3.26 6.76
C LYS A 69 26.89 3.83 7.97
N ALA A 70 26.36 5.06 7.87
CA ALA A 70 25.58 5.68 8.91
C ALA A 70 24.10 5.27 8.87
N THR A 71 23.53 5.11 7.67
CA THR A 71 22.10 4.83 7.47
C THR A 71 21.81 3.41 7.02
N GLY A 72 22.84 2.66 6.55
CA GLY A 72 22.67 1.33 5.95
C GLY A 72 21.98 1.36 4.58
N ILE A 73 21.81 2.53 3.99
CA ILE A 73 21.18 2.72 2.68
C ILE A 73 22.26 2.69 1.59
N ALA A 74 22.01 1.99 0.49
CA ALA A 74 22.91 1.99 -0.65
C ALA A 74 22.95 3.39 -1.29
N LEU A 75 24.11 4.03 -1.28
CA LEU A 75 24.34 5.37 -1.83
C LEU A 75 24.66 5.33 -3.32
N GLN A 76 25.32 4.28 -3.76
CA GLN A 76 25.75 4.13 -5.15
C GLN A 76 25.49 2.70 -5.59
N ILE A 77 24.85 2.55 -6.73
CA ILE A 77 24.48 1.27 -7.32
C ILE A 77 25.31 1.10 -8.59
N GLU A 78 26.14 0.07 -8.64
CA GLU A 78 26.89 -0.29 -9.84
C GLU A 78 25.97 -0.94 -10.89
N GLY A 79 26.21 -0.67 -12.16
CA GLY A 79 25.44 -1.17 -13.28
C GLY A 79 24.25 -0.27 -13.64
N ASP A 80 23.16 -0.85 -14.15
CA ASP A 80 21.93 -0.14 -14.53
C ASP A 80 21.07 0.33 -13.33
N GLY A 81 21.54 0.07 -12.12
CA GLY A 81 20.91 0.49 -10.86
C GLY A 81 19.54 -0.10 -10.59
N LYS A 82 19.06 -1.05 -11.41
CA LYS A 82 17.72 -1.58 -11.33
C LYS A 82 17.65 -2.89 -10.57
N ALA A 83 16.73 -2.99 -9.64
CA ALA A 83 16.43 -4.24 -8.97
C ALA A 83 15.91 -5.29 -9.97
N LYS A 84 16.53 -6.46 -10.01
CA LYS A 84 16.12 -7.59 -10.83
C LYS A 84 15.05 -8.40 -10.10
N ARG A 85 14.00 -8.80 -10.81
CA ARG A 85 12.96 -9.70 -10.30
C ARG A 85 13.14 -11.07 -10.91
N CYS A 86 13.25 -12.06 -10.04
CA CYS A 86 13.22 -13.46 -10.41
C CYS A 86 11.85 -14.04 -10.04
N THR A 87 11.24 -14.77 -10.96
CA THR A 87 10.01 -15.51 -10.72
C THR A 87 10.38 -16.91 -10.32
N ILE A 88 9.94 -17.34 -9.15
CA ILE A 88 10.19 -18.68 -8.62
C ILE A 88 9.02 -19.56 -9.01
N THR A 89 9.33 -20.67 -9.65
CA THR A 89 8.38 -21.72 -10.08
C THR A 89 8.19 -22.77 -8.99
N ASP A 90 7.26 -23.70 -9.20
CA ASP A 90 6.97 -24.73 -8.20
C ASP A 90 8.11 -25.72 -8.00
N GLU A 91 9.02 -25.84 -8.95
CA GLU A 91 10.21 -26.71 -8.82
C GLU A 91 11.28 -26.09 -7.91
N LEU A 92 11.25 -24.78 -7.68
CA LEU A 92 12.20 -24.01 -6.86
C LEU A 92 13.65 -23.99 -7.39
N ASP A 93 13.87 -24.36 -8.64
CA ASP A 93 15.23 -24.44 -9.22
C ASP A 93 15.92 -23.07 -9.27
N GLU A 94 15.15 -22.01 -9.45
CA GLU A 94 15.67 -20.64 -9.49
C GLU A 94 16.33 -20.23 -8.17
N LEU A 95 16.00 -20.89 -7.05
CA LEU A 95 16.64 -20.61 -5.76
C LEU A 95 18.14 -20.92 -5.75
N ARG A 96 18.60 -21.85 -6.58
CA ARG A 96 20.04 -22.17 -6.70
C ARG A 96 20.83 -20.99 -7.24
N GLU A 97 20.31 -20.29 -8.24
CA GLU A 97 20.94 -19.11 -8.81
C GLU A 97 20.96 -17.93 -7.81
N LEU A 98 19.97 -17.89 -6.90
CA LEU A 98 19.85 -16.82 -5.92
C LEU A 98 20.83 -16.96 -4.73
N GLN A 99 21.40 -18.14 -4.50
CA GLN A 99 22.39 -18.37 -3.45
C GLN A 99 23.69 -17.60 -3.73
N ASP A 100 24.03 -17.40 -4.99
CA ASP A 100 25.24 -16.67 -5.39
C ASP A 100 25.07 -15.14 -5.42
N THR A 101 23.93 -14.64 -4.95
CA THR A 101 23.64 -13.20 -4.98
C THR A 101 24.07 -12.52 -3.67
N ASP A 102 24.48 -11.26 -3.78
CA ASP A 102 24.88 -10.48 -2.60
C ASP A 102 23.69 -10.03 -1.76
N PHE A 103 22.57 -9.74 -2.39
CA PHE A 103 21.38 -9.26 -1.72
C PHE A 103 20.12 -9.64 -2.49
N THR A 104 19.43 -10.64 -2.02
CA THR A 104 18.12 -11.03 -2.56
C THR A 104 17.12 -11.16 -1.43
N ILE A 105 15.90 -10.66 -1.65
CA ILE A 105 14.79 -10.77 -0.72
C ILE A 105 13.64 -11.50 -1.36
N MET A 106 12.96 -12.33 -0.57
CA MET A 106 11.74 -13.03 -0.93
C MET A 106 10.75 -12.96 0.22
N SER A 107 9.46 -12.80 -0.08
CA SER A 107 8.40 -12.88 0.92
C SER A 107 7.78 -14.28 0.92
N PRO A 108 7.28 -14.78 2.07
CA PRO A 108 6.62 -16.09 2.16
C PRO A 108 5.19 -16.04 1.61
N ILE A 109 5.05 -15.51 0.40
CA ILE A 109 3.77 -15.25 -0.24
C ILE A 109 3.85 -15.67 -1.71
N SER A 110 2.81 -16.36 -2.21
CA SER A 110 2.64 -16.57 -3.64
C SER A 110 1.90 -15.40 -4.27
N TYR A 111 2.22 -15.09 -5.53
CA TYR A 111 1.70 -13.95 -6.26
C TYR A 111 1.13 -14.34 -7.61
N PHE A 112 0.16 -13.59 -8.10
CA PHE A 112 -0.23 -13.59 -9.49
C PHE A 112 0.69 -12.67 -10.31
N GLY A 113 1.24 -13.19 -11.40
CA GLY A 113 2.13 -12.42 -12.28
C GLY A 113 3.46 -12.02 -11.62
N ARG A 114 4.09 -10.97 -12.14
CA ARG A 114 5.47 -10.58 -11.81
C ARG A 114 5.60 -9.42 -10.81
N ARG A 115 4.50 -8.95 -10.24
CA ARG A 115 4.52 -7.80 -9.31
C ARG A 115 4.29 -8.24 -7.87
N ARG A 116 5.25 -7.99 -7.01
CA ARG A 116 5.15 -8.19 -5.57
C ARG A 116 4.38 -7.03 -4.93
N CYS A 117 3.06 -7.13 -4.90
CA CYS A 117 2.17 -6.15 -4.28
C CYS A 117 0.92 -6.83 -3.71
N GLY A 118 0.21 -6.13 -2.83
CA GLY A 118 -0.97 -6.66 -2.15
C GLY A 118 -2.10 -7.09 -3.08
N LYS A 119 -2.30 -6.39 -4.20
CA LYS A 119 -3.33 -6.77 -5.20
C LYS A 119 -3.04 -8.13 -5.85
N ASN A 120 -1.77 -8.48 -5.99
CA ASN A 120 -1.33 -9.73 -6.62
C ASN A 120 -1.03 -10.84 -5.62
N ALA A 121 -1.01 -10.54 -4.31
CA ALA A 121 -0.77 -11.54 -3.28
C ALA A 121 -1.90 -12.57 -3.29
N ARG A 122 -1.51 -13.86 -3.28
CA ARG A 122 -2.43 -14.98 -3.38
C ARG A 122 -2.61 -15.72 -2.07
N TYR A 123 -1.53 -16.27 -1.52
CA TYR A 123 -1.51 -16.97 -0.25
C TYR A 123 -0.28 -16.57 0.56
N LEU A 124 -0.47 -16.46 1.88
CA LEU A 124 0.60 -16.35 2.87
C LEU A 124 0.89 -17.74 3.42
N TYR A 125 2.16 -18.13 3.44
CA TYR A 125 2.62 -19.44 3.89
C TYR A 125 3.35 -19.39 5.24
N ALA A 126 3.90 -18.26 5.62
CA ALA A 126 4.54 -18.05 6.91
C ALA A 126 4.38 -16.61 7.41
N LEU A 127 4.32 -16.43 8.72
CA LEU A 127 4.59 -15.16 9.36
C LEU A 127 6.08 -15.09 9.68
N VAL A 128 6.72 -13.98 9.32
CA VAL A 128 8.16 -13.81 9.55
C VAL A 128 8.42 -12.51 10.27
N PHE A 129 9.29 -12.56 11.27
CA PHE A 129 9.73 -11.42 12.06
C PHE A 129 11.24 -11.26 11.92
N ASP A 130 11.67 -10.06 11.57
CA ASP A 130 13.08 -9.67 11.47
C ASP A 130 13.47 -8.94 12.75
N LEU A 131 14.30 -9.55 13.56
CA LEU A 131 14.80 -9.01 14.81
C LEU A 131 16.20 -8.44 14.59
N ASP A 132 16.31 -7.14 14.61
CA ASP A 132 17.59 -6.44 14.65
C ASP A 132 18.11 -6.29 16.09
N GLY A 133 19.41 -5.99 16.22
CA GLY A 133 20.03 -5.80 17.53
C GLY A 133 20.17 -7.08 18.36
N VAL A 134 20.38 -8.21 17.71
CA VAL A 134 20.49 -9.53 18.37
C VAL A 134 21.95 -9.92 18.55
N GLY A 135 22.44 -9.77 19.78
CA GLY A 135 23.72 -10.36 20.22
C GLY A 135 23.53 -11.78 20.78
N MET A 136 24.60 -12.37 21.33
CA MET A 136 24.54 -13.70 21.92
C MET A 136 23.59 -13.79 23.14
N PRO A 137 23.51 -12.80 24.05
CA PRO A 137 22.51 -12.81 25.12
C PRO A 137 21.09 -12.83 24.57
N GLN A 138 20.76 -11.97 23.60
CA GLN A 138 19.44 -11.88 22.99
C GLN A 138 19.05 -13.17 22.26
N LEU A 139 19.98 -13.80 21.55
CA LEU A 139 19.75 -15.09 20.90
C LEU A 139 19.37 -16.16 21.93
N ARG A 140 20.14 -16.31 23.02
CA ARG A 140 19.90 -17.27 24.08
C ARG A 140 18.54 -17.04 24.77
N ASP A 141 18.25 -15.78 25.07
CA ASP A 141 16.99 -15.39 25.70
C ASP A 141 15.79 -15.64 24.79
N THR A 142 15.94 -15.37 23.49
CA THR A 142 14.90 -15.66 22.49
C THR A 142 14.58 -17.16 22.46
N LEU A 143 15.60 -18.01 22.35
CA LEU A 143 15.42 -19.47 22.37
C LEU A 143 14.86 -19.95 23.70
N HIS A 144 15.32 -19.39 24.82
CA HIS A 144 14.82 -19.72 26.14
C HIS A 144 13.33 -19.36 26.29
N GLN A 145 12.91 -18.17 25.87
CA GLN A 145 11.52 -17.74 25.95
C GLN A 145 10.60 -18.61 25.07
N MET A 146 11.07 -19.05 23.90
CA MET A 146 10.35 -19.99 23.05
C MET A 146 10.24 -21.38 23.71
N ASN A 147 11.30 -21.87 24.35
CA ASN A 147 11.32 -23.16 25.04
C ASN A 147 10.47 -23.17 26.32
N LYS A 148 10.16 -22.00 26.88
CA LYS A 148 9.30 -21.83 28.06
C LYS A 148 7.88 -21.37 27.71
N ASP A 149 7.49 -21.43 26.47
CA ASP A 149 6.17 -20.97 25.96
C ASP A 149 5.82 -19.52 26.38
N ILE A 150 6.84 -18.68 26.58
CA ILE A 150 6.67 -17.24 26.79
C ILE A 150 6.48 -16.56 25.42
N LEU A 151 7.18 -17.04 24.42
CA LEU A 151 7.03 -16.69 23.02
C LEU A 151 6.59 -17.90 22.20
N PRO A 152 5.86 -17.70 21.10
CA PRO A 152 5.53 -18.80 20.21
C PRO A 152 6.80 -19.42 19.65
N GLN A 153 6.85 -20.75 19.60
CA GLN A 153 7.98 -21.46 19.03
C GLN A 153 8.00 -21.29 17.51
N ALA A 154 9.10 -20.72 16.97
CA ALA A 154 9.29 -20.57 15.54
C ALA A 154 9.55 -21.92 14.86
N THR A 155 9.13 -22.07 13.61
CA THR A 155 9.50 -23.23 12.79
C THR A 155 10.99 -23.21 12.46
N PHE A 156 11.47 -22.02 12.06
CA PHE A 156 12.88 -21.81 11.77
C PHE A 156 13.41 -20.54 12.43
N VAL A 157 14.67 -20.63 12.85
CA VAL A 157 15.49 -19.47 13.22
C VAL A 157 16.53 -19.28 12.13
N VAL A 158 16.59 -18.08 11.56
CA VAL A 158 17.47 -17.76 10.45
C VAL A 158 18.45 -16.69 10.89
N ASN A 159 19.75 -16.98 10.81
CA ASN A 159 20.78 -15.99 11.01
C ASN A 159 20.94 -15.14 9.74
N SER A 160 20.44 -13.93 9.75
CA SER A 160 20.47 -13.01 8.61
C SER A 160 21.75 -12.18 8.51
N GLY A 161 22.71 -12.44 9.40
CA GLY A 161 23.97 -11.69 9.56
C GLY A 161 23.96 -10.91 10.87
N THR A 162 23.50 -9.67 10.85
CA THR A 162 23.45 -8.82 12.05
C THR A 162 22.23 -9.08 12.94
N GLY A 163 21.15 -9.60 12.39
CA GLY A 163 19.89 -9.91 13.10
C GLY A 163 19.52 -11.40 13.04
N LEU A 164 18.26 -11.66 13.34
CA LEU A 164 17.61 -12.97 13.20
C LEU A 164 16.27 -12.81 12.48
N HIS A 165 15.93 -13.74 11.59
CA HIS A 165 14.54 -13.87 11.15
C HIS A 165 13.90 -15.08 11.83
N LEU A 166 12.73 -14.91 12.40
CA LEU A 166 11.93 -15.96 13.00
C LEU A 166 10.80 -16.31 12.05
N TYR A 167 10.79 -17.52 11.53
CA TYR A 167 9.79 -18.02 10.60
C TYR A 167 8.77 -18.91 11.32
N TYR A 168 7.52 -18.53 11.23
CA TYR A 168 6.37 -19.31 11.68
C TYR A 168 5.64 -19.83 10.45
N VAL A 169 6.00 -21.02 10.00
CA VAL A 169 5.40 -21.64 8.81
C VAL A 169 4.00 -22.14 9.18
N LEU A 170 3.01 -21.73 8.41
CA LEU A 170 1.61 -22.04 8.66
C LEU A 170 1.29 -23.46 8.18
N GLU A 171 0.50 -24.20 8.95
CA GLU A 171 -0.01 -25.50 8.55
C GLU A 171 -0.88 -25.39 7.30
N GLU A 172 -1.74 -24.37 7.27
CA GLU A 172 -2.57 -24.04 6.12
C GLU A 172 -2.26 -22.62 5.61
N PRO A 173 -1.98 -22.47 4.30
CA PRO A 173 -1.73 -21.16 3.72
C PRO A 173 -3.00 -20.30 3.74
N ILE A 174 -2.84 -19.03 4.09
CA ILE A 174 -3.96 -18.09 4.25
C ILE A 174 -4.18 -17.30 2.97
N PRO A 175 -5.42 -17.26 2.42
CA PRO A 175 -5.73 -16.45 1.25
C PRO A 175 -5.54 -14.96 1.53
N MET A 176 -4.79 -14.27 0.66
CA MET A 176 -4.42 -12.86 0.80
C MET A 176 -5.47 -11.91 0.23
N TYR A 177 -6.75 -12.11 0.61
CA TYR A 177 -7.79 -11.14 0.29
C TYR A 177 -7.56 -9.80 1.02
N PRO A 178 -8.04 -8.65 0.52
CA PRO A 178 -7.78 -7.35 1.13
C PRO A 178 -8.14 -7.25 2.61
N HIS A 179 -9.24 -7.87 3.03
CA HIS A 179 -9.64 -7.91 4.44
C HIS A 179 -8.72 -8.81 5.28
N ASN A 180 -8.30 -9.97 4.74
CA ASN A 180 -7.36 -10.85 5.42
C ASN A 180 -5.99 -10.16 5.57
N GLN A 181 -5.52 -9.43 4.55
CA GLN A 181 -4.26 -8.67 4.65
C GLN A 181 -4.30 -7.67 5.80
N LYS A 182 -5.43 -6.99 5.99
CA LYS A 182 -5.60 -6.05 7.12
C LYS A 182 -5.52 -6.77 8.47
N CYS A 183 -6.27 -7.86 8.64
CA CYS A 183 -6.27 -8.65 9.87
C CYS A 183 -4.89 -9.24 10.16
N LEU A 184 -4.22 -9.80 9.14
CA LEU A 184 -2.88 -10.37 9.26
C LEU A 184 -1.83 -9.31 9.60
N LYS A 185 -1.98 -8.09 9.11
CA LYS A 185 -1.11 -6.98 9.48
C LYS A 185 -1.25 -6.63 10.95
N GLU A 186 -2.48 -6.53 11.45
CA GLU A 186 -2.76 -6.25 12.87
C GLU A 186 -2.24 -7.37 13.77
N LEU A 187 -2.48 -8.63 13.39
CA LEU A 187 -1.93 -9.81 14.05
C LEU A 187 -0.39 -9.76 14.11
N LYS A 188 0.24 -9.51 12.96
CA LYS A 188 1.71 -9.43 12.89
C LYS A 188 2.24 -8.32 13.80
N TYR A 189 1.59 -7.16 13.84
CA TYR A 189 2.01 -6.06 14.71
C TYR A 189 1.86 -6.40 16.21
N SER A 190 0.79 -7.10 16.58
CA SER A 190 0.59 -7.54 17.96
C SER A 190 1.64 -8.57 18.36
N LEU A 191 1.92 -9.57 17.53
CA LEU A 191 3.00 -10.53 17.76
C LEU A 191 4.38 -9.84 17.79
N THR A 192 4.64 -8.86 16.93
CA THR A 192 5.90 -8.11 16.95
C THR A 192 6.13 -7.48 18.33
N ARG A 193 5.11 -6.88 18.96
CA ARG A 193 5.22 -6.29 20.29
C ARG A 193 5.52 -7.32 21.39
N GLN A 194 5.12 -8.58 21.21
CA GLN A 194 5.45 -9.67 22.15
C GLN A 194 6.87 -10.20 21.92
N ILE A 195 7.20 -10.47 20.65
CA ILE A 195 8.49 -11.05 20.26
C ILE A 195 9.62 -10.06 20.50
N TRP A 196 9.38 -8.77 20.20
CA TRP A 196 10.37 -7.71 20.35
C TRP A 196 10.32 -7.12 21.75
N ASN A 197 11.15 -7.61 22.62
CA ASN A 197 11.24 -7.15 23.98
C ASN A 197 12.71 -6.91 24.39
N ARG A 198 12.95 -6.37 25.59
CA ARG A 198 14.30 -6.00 26.06
C ARG A 198 15.29 -7.16 26.13
N TYR A 199 14.81 -8.40 26.12
CA TYR A 199 15.65 -9.59 26.17
C TYR A 199 15.94 -10.18 24.79
N THR A 200 15.09 -9.90 23.81
CA THR A 200 15.22 -10.42 22.44
C THR A 200 15.91 -9.46 21.49
N SER A 201 15.96 -8.14 21.83
CA SER A 201 16.64 -7.11 21.04
C SER A 201 17.27 -6.04 21.93
N THR A 202 18.43 -5.53 21.52
CA THR A 202 19.02 -4.32 22.13
C THR A 202 18.37 -3.04 21.67
N ILE A 203 17.59 -3.07 20.58
CA ILE A 203 16.86 -1.95 20.06
C ILE A 203 15.52 -1.83 20.83
N LYS A 204 15.31 -0.71 21.49
CA LYS A 204 14.16 -0.51 22.40
C LYS A 204 12.82 -0.49 21.66
N GLU A 205 12.77 0.18 20.50
CA GLU A 205 11.52 0.37 19.75
C GLU A 205 11.31 -0.77 18.75
N PRO A 206 10.18 -1.50 18.84
CA PRO A 206 9.86 -2.56 17.90
C PRO A 206 9.74 -2.02 16.46
N GLN A 207 10.43 -2.63 15.53
CA GLN A 207 10.31 -2.28 14.11
C GLN A 207 9.12 -2.98 13.49
N MET A 208 8.04 -2.23 13.24
CA MET A 208 6.82 -2.77 12.66
C MET A 208 6.98 -3.06 11.17
N GLN A 209 6.89 -4.33 10.83
CA GLN A 209 7.11 -4.83 9.47
C GLN A 209 5.79 -5.17 8.77
N GLY A 210 5.65 -4.73 7.52
CA GLY A 210 4.47 -5.03 6.72
C GLY A 210 4.32 -6.52 6.40
N ILE A 211 3.10 -6.95 6.15
CA ILE A 211 2.81 -8.37 5.84
C ILE A 211 3.42 -8.83 4.50
N LEU A 212 3.69 -7.90 3.60
CA LEU A 212 4.28 -8.17 2.28
C LEU A 212 5.81 -8.00 2.26
N GLN A 213 6.42 -7.78 3.42
CA GLN A 213 7.87 -7.59 3.50
C GLN A 213 8.62 -8.79 2.94
N GLY A 214 9.71 -8.52 2.22
CA GLY A 214 10.66 -9.54 1.82
C GLY A 214 11.79 -9.67 2.85
N PHE A 215 12.26 -10.88 3.01
CA PHE A 215 13.35 -11.25 3.90
C PHE A 215 14.50 -11.79 3.07
N ARG A 216 15.72 -11.67 3.57
CA ARG A 216 16.90 -12.18 2.86
C ARG A 216 16.73 -13.65 2.54
N VAL A 217 17.08 -14.02 1.31
CA VAL A 217 16.99 -15.39 0.84
C VAL A 217 18.03 -16.23 1.59
N VAL A 218 17.61 -17.36 2.14
CA VAL A 218 18.50 -18.34 2.78
C VAL A 218 19.46 -18.88 1.72
N GLY A 219 20.74 -18.91 2.08
CA GLY A 219 21.84 -19.25 1.16
C GLY A 219 22.44 -18.05 0.43
N SER A 220 21.75 -16.90 0.31
CA SER A 220 22.34 -15.70 -0.29
C SER A 220 23.24 -14.95 0.69
N GLY A 221 24.06 -14.04 0.17
CA GLY A 221 24.95 -13.21 0.98
C GLY A 221 24.22 -12.37 2.02
N SER A 222 24.77 -12.30 3.23
CA SER A 222 24.28 -11.38 4.26
C SER A 222 24.88 -9.96 4.08
N LYS A 223 24.51 -9.03 4.96
CA LYS A 223 25.15 -7.70 5.03
C LYS A 223 26.68 -7.76 5.29
N LEU A 224 27.15 -8.89 5.79
CA LEU A 224 28.57 -9.09 6.16
C LEU A 224 29.43 -9.56 4.98
N GLY A 225 28.82 -9.96 3.88
CA GLY A 225 29.44 -10.46 2.66
C GLY A 225 28.94 -11.86 2.28
N ARG A 226 29.36 -12.35 1.09
CA ARG A 226 29.00 -13.69 0.59
C ARG A 226 29.58 -14.82 1.45
N GLU A 227 30.74 -14.58 2.05
CA GLU A 227 31.38 -15.53 2.98
C GLU A 227 30.58 -15.77 4.27
N TYR A 228 29.54 -14.95 4.49
CA TYR A 228 28.63 -15.02 5.63
C TYR A 228 27.19 -15.15 5.13
N PRO A 229 26.83 -16.30 4.54
CA PRO A 229 25.52 -16.49 3.95
C PRO A 229 24.41 -16.48 5.00
N VAL A 230 23.21 -16.20 4.56
CA VAL A 230 22.00 -16.33 5.41
C VAL A 230 21.75 -17.82 5.67
N THR A 231 21.78 -18.23 6.94
CA THR A 231 21.68 -19.64 7.34
C THR A 231 20.40 -19.90 8.13
N ALA A 232 19.73 -21.01 7.86
CA ALA A 232 18.50 -21.43 8.53
C ALA A 232 18.73 -22.64 9.43
N TYR A 233 18.01 -22.66 10.57
CA TYR A 233 18.03 -23.76 11.52
C TYR A 233 16.58 -24.13 11.88
N ARG A 234 16.31 -25.43 11.97
CA ARG A 234 15.00 -25.96 12.39
C ARG A 234 14.88 -25.89 13.91
N LEU A 235 13.84 -25.24 14.40
CA LEU A 235 13.55 -25.16 15.83
C LEU A 235 12.28 -25.92 16.19
N GLY A 236 11.20 -25.75 15.42
CA GLY A 236 9.91 -26.36 15.70
C GLY A 236 9.18 -26.84 14.45
N GLY A 237 7.92 -27.21 14.63
CA GLY A 237 7.02 -27.60 13.55
C GLY A 237 6.29 -26.41 12.95
N LYS A 238 5.36 -26.71 12.02
CA LYS A 238 4.41 -25.73 11.50
C LYS A 238 3.43 -25.31 12.61
N VAL A 239 2.88 -24.14 12.46
CA VAL A 239 1.99 -23.53 13.45
C VAL A 239 0.62 -23.20 12.86
N THR A 240 -0.41 -23.22 13.71
CA THR A 240 -1.73 -22.69 13.35
C THR A 240 -1.86 -21.24 13.77
N LEU A 241 -2.80 -20.51 13.15
CA LEU A 241 -3.10 -19.15 13.59
C LEU A 241 -3.63 -19.09 15.01
N GLU A 242 -4.44 -20.08 15.39
CA GLU A 242 -5.00 -20.21 16.73
C GLU A 242 -3.88 -20.26 17.76
N LYS A 243 -2.85 -21.06 17.51
CA LYS A 243 -1.68 -21.15 18.39
C LYS A 243 -0.93 -19.83 18.52
N LEU A 244 -0.75 -19.11 17.43
CA LEU A 244 -0.10 -17.80 17.47
C LEU A 244 -0.92 -16.74 18.21
N LEU A 245 -2.25 -16.83 18.15
CA LEU A 245 -3.14 -15.92 18.86
C LEU A 245 -3.09 -16.10 20.38
N GLU A 246 -2.78 -17.30 20.90
CA GLU A 246 -2.64 -17.56 22.34
C GLU A 246 -1.57 -16.66 22.99
N PHE A 247 -0.59 -16.19 22.23
CA PHE A 247 0.50 -15.33 22.70
C PHE A 247 0.16 -13.82 22.64
N ILE A 248 -1.03 -13.45 22.17
CA ILE A 248 -1.46 -12.05 22.12
C ILE A 248 -2.44 -11.82 23.28
N PRO A 249 -2.25 -10.75 24.07
CA PRO A 249 -3.21 -10.39 25.11
C PRO A 249 -4.60 -10.17 24.51
N ASP A 250 -5.60 -10.91 24.97
CA ASP A 250 -6.99 -10.76 24.52
C ASP A 250 -7.67 -9.60 25.26
N SER A 251 -7.46 -8.40 24.75
CA SER A 251 -8.13 -7.22 25.25
C SER A 251 -9.43 -6.96 24.48
N ASN A 252 -10.51 -7.61 24.75
CA ASN A 252 -11.87 -7.41 24.20
C ASN A 252 -12.34 -8.42 23.14
N GLY A 253 -11.91 -9.66 23.16
CA GLY A 253 -12.34 -10.68 22.19
C GLY A 253 -11.82 -10.41 20.78
N GLU A 254 -10.69 -9.69 20.66
CA GLU A 254 -10.06 -9.41 19.37
C GLU A 254 -9.53 -10.67 18.70
N GLN A 255 -9.08 -11.65 19.47
CA GLN A 255 -8.65 -12.96 18.97
C GLN A 255 -9.77 -13.67 18.21
N GLN A 256 -10.95 -13.76 18.81
CA GLN A 256 -12.12 -14.39 18.17
C GLN A 256 -12.59 -13.60 16.95
N LYS A 257 -12.50 -12.27 16.97
CA LYS A 257 -12.79 -11.44 15.77
C LYS A 257 -11.81 -11.71 14.66
N LEU A 258 -10.51 -11.78 14.95
CA LEU A 258 -9.48 -12.07 13.95
C LEU A 258 -9.67 -13.46 13.35
N LEU A 259 -9.92 -14.49 14.16
CA LEU A 259 -10.22 -15.84 13.69
C LEU A 259 -11.52 -15.88 12.86
N GLY A 260 -12.55 -15.18 13.32
CA GLY A 260 -13.84 -15.10 12.60
C GLY A 260 -13.72 -14.40 11.26
N LEU A 261 -12.83 -13.41 11.13
CA LEU A 261 -12.55 -12.72 9.89
C LEU A 261 -11.68 -13.55 8.94
N MET A 262 -10.79 -14.40 9.47
CA MET A 262 -9.93 -15.27 8.68
C MET A 262 -10.54 -16.64 8.39
N ARG A 263 -11.71 -16.96 8.96
CA ARG A 263 -12.41 -18.17 8.56
C ARG A 263 -12.55 -18.23 7.06
N LYS A 264 -12.29 -19.39 6.48
CA LYS A 264 -12.57 -19.79 5.09
C LYS A 264 -14.07 -19.67 4.73
N SER A 265 -14.84 -18.95 5.49
CA SER A 265 -16.28 -18.89 5.40
C SER A 265 -16.71 -18.03 4.23
N ARG A 266 -16.46 -18.52 3.07
CA ARG A 266 -17.48 -18.31 2.06
C ARG A 266 -18.18 -19.64 1.95
N LEU A 267 -19.48 -19.57 2.20
CA LEU A 267 -20.41 -20.62 1.88
C LEU A 267 -19.94 -21.27 0.58
N SER A 268 -19.86 -22.60 0.52
CA SER A 268 -19.71 -23.31 -0.73
C SER A 268 -20.78 -22.82 -1.71
N LEU A 269 -20.58 -22.97 -2.98
CA LEU A 269 -21.62 -22.59 -3.95
C LEU A 269 -22.96 -23.28 -3.68
N ALA A 270 -22.94 -24.50 -3.13
CA ALA A 270 -24.14 -25.23 -2.72
C ALA A 270 -24.84 -24.55 -1.55
N GLU A 271 -24.13 -24.23 -0.48
CA GLU A 271 -24.67 -23.49 0.67
C GLU A 271 -25.11 -22.07 0.30
N ALA A 272 -24.40 -21.40 -0.62
CA ALA A 272 -24.78 -20.08 -1.12
C ALA A 272 -26.06 -20.15 -1.97
N LYS A 273 -26.30 -21.23 -2.72
CA LYS A 273 -27.53 -21.48 -3.45
C LYS A 273 -28.71 -21.65 -2.52
N GLU A 274 -28.51 -22.37 -1.43
CA GLU A 274 -29.56 -22.61 -0.44
C GLU A 274 -29.87 -21.34 0.37
N LYS A 275 -28.84 -20.66 0.86
CA LYS A 275 -28.98 -19.50 1.74
C LYS A 275 -29.34 -18.20 1.03
N TYR A 276 -28.87 -18.04 -0.21
CA TYR A 276 -29.07 -16.83 -1.03
C TYR A 276 -29.46 -17.20 -2.48
N PRO A 277 -30.63 -17.83 -2.69
CA PRO A 277 -31.05 -18.33 -4.02
C PRO A 277 -31.10 -17.23 -5.07
N ASP A 278 -31.61 -16.03 -4.74
CA ASP A 278 -31.67 -14.89 -5.66
C ASP A 278 -30.28 -14.41 -6.08
N TRP A 279 -29.34 -14.38 -5.13
CA TRP A 279 -27.96 -14.03 -5.43
C TRP A 279 -27.32 -15.08 -6.36
N TYR A 280 -27.53 -16.38 -6.06
CA TYR A 280 -27.00 -17.49 -6.85
C TYR A 280 -27.53 -17.45 -8.29
N GLU A 281 -28.86 -17.29 -8.43
CA GLU A 281 -29.50 -17.20 -9.73
C GLU A 281 -28.94 -16.04 -10.56
N ARG A 282 -28.86 -14.84 -9.97
CA ARG A 282 -28.41 -13.63 -10.67
C ARG A 282 -26.92 -13.66 -11.00
N ARG A 283 -26.07 -14.16 -10.09
CA ARG A 283 -24.61 -14.06 -10.21
C ARG A 283 -23.97 -15.27 -10.85
N ILE A 284 -24.48 -16.46 -10.60
CA ILE A 284 -23.90 -17.72 -11.04
C ILE A 284 -24.60 -18.24 -12.29
N VAL A 285 -25.94 -18.29 -12.27
CA VAL A 285 -26.73 -18.81 -13.40
C VAL A 285 -26.82 -17.79 -14.53
N ARG A 286 -27.37 -16.61 -14.25
CA ARG A 286 -27.55 -15.54 -15.25
C ARG A 286 -26.29 -14.76 -15.55
N LYS A 287 -25.21 -14.93 -14.75
CA LYS A 287 -23.96 -14.19 -14.86
C LYS A 287 -24.15 -12.68 -14.88
N GLU A 288 -25.22 -12.17 -14.26
CA GLU A 288 -25.45 -10.75 -14.13
C GLU A 288 -24.28 -10.09 -13.40
N ARG A 289 -23.73 -9.04 -13.96
CA ARG A 289 -22.66 -8.27 -13.33
C ARG A 289 -23.20 -7.54 -12.09
N ARG A 290 -22.34 -7.26 -11.12
CA ARG A 290 -22.70 -6.41 -9.96
C ARG A 290 -23.29 -5.12 -10.48
N GLY A 291 -24.46 -4.73 -9.93
CA GLY A 291 -25.13 -3.50 -10.29
C GLY A 291 -24.12 -2.34 -10.30
N ARG A 292 -24.01 -1.68 -11.43
CA ARG A 292 -23.17 -0.52 -11.57
C ARG A 292 -23.75 0.62 -10.75
N TRP A 293 -22.91 1.41 -10.15
CA TRP A 293 -23.30 2.75 -9.78
C TRP A 293 -23.83 3.43 -11.03
N THR A 294 -24.96 4.11 -10.94
CA THR A 294 -25.50 4.92 -12.03
C THR A 294 -24.52 6.07 -12.27
N VAL A 295 -23.57 5.85 -13.11
CA VAL A 295 -22.60 6.85 -13.51
C VAL A 295 -23.19 7.55 -14.71
N LYS A 296 -23.36 8.86 -14.61
CA LYS A 296 -23.99 9.69 -15.62
C LYS A 296 -22.96 10.20 -16.61
N ARG A 297 -23.42 10.56 -17.79
CA ARG A 297 -22.65 11.23 -18.83
C ARG A 297 -21.84 12.43 -18.29
N ASP A 298 -22.41 13.19 -17.36
CA ASP A 298 -21.75 14.33 -16.74
C ASP A 298 -20.34 14.01 -16.18
N LEU A 299 -20.10 12.77 -15.74
CA LEU A 299 -18.77 12.34 -15.27
C LEU A 299 -17.78 12.22 -16.43
N TYR A 300 -18.23 11.70 -17.57
CA TYR A 300 -17.40 11.58 -18.76
C TYR A 300 -17.02 12.97 -19.30
N ASP A 301 -18.03 13.83 -19.49
CA ASP A 301 -17.87 15.19 -20.00
C ASP A 301 -16.95 16.01 -19.07
N TRP A 302 -17.15 15.91 -17.75
CA TRP A 302 -16.30 16.55 -16.76
C TRP A 302 -14.84 16.06 -16.87
N TRP A 303 -14.63 14.75 -17.08
CA TRP A 303 -13.29 14.20 -17.17
C TRP A 303 -12.61 14.59 -18.49
N LEU A 304 -13.35 14.57 -19.60
CA LEU A 304 -12.86 15.02 -20.90
C LEU A 304 -12.38 16.48 -20.85
N HIS A 305 -13.18 17.36 -20.23
CA HIS A 305 -12.76 18.74 -20.00
C HIS A 305 -11.45 18.84 -19.20
N ARG A 306 -11.36 18.10 -18.10
CA ARG A 306 -10.20 18.17 -17.24
C ARG A 306 -8.92 17.69 -17.91
N ILE A 307 -8.98 16.58 -18.65
CA ILE A 307 -7.79 16.07 -19.34
C ILE A 307 -7.40 16.94 -20.53
N ARG A 308 -8.35 17.66 -21.14
CA ARG A 308 -8.06 18.64 -22.18
C ARG A 308 -7.29 19.85 -21.64
N ASP A 309 -7.69 20.37 -20.49
CA ASP A 309 -7.21 21.63 -19.95
C ASP A 309 -6.07 21.50 -18.95
N GLU A 310 -6.03 20.41 -18.19
CA GLU A 310 -5.14 20.26 -17.03
C GLU A 310 -4.04 19.21 -17.24
N ILE A 311 -4.12 18.34 -18.25
CA ILE A 311 -3.13 17.25 -18.46
C ILE A 311 -1.74 17.83 -18.77
N ARG A 312 -0.71 17.11 -18.39
CA ARG A 312 0.68 17.52 -18.61
C ARG A 312 1.47 16.44 -19.36
N VAL A 313 2.60 16.84 -19.91
CA VAL A 313 3.59 15.92 -20.50
C VAL A 313 3.92 14.81 -19.51
N GLY A 314 4.00 13.56 -20.00
CA GLY A 314 4.18 12.36 -19.18
C GLY A 314 2.88 11.70 -18.71
N HIS A 315 1.75 12.41 -18.74
CA HIS A 315 0.45 11.90 -18.33
C HIS A 315 -0.58 11.79 -19.47
N ARG A 316 -0.24 12.25 -20.69
CA ARG A 316 -1.13 12.31 -21.85
C ARG A 316 -1.77 10.97 -22.21
N PHE A 317 -0.96 9.92 -22.30
CA PHE A 317 -1.43 8.55 -22.52
C PHE A 317 -2.47 8.14 -21.49
N TYR A 318 -2.16 8.37 -20.21
CA TYR A 318 -3.05 8.02 -19.10
C TYR A 318 -4.31 8.88 -19.04
N GLY A 319 -4.26 10.10 -19.58
CA GLY A 319 -5.44 10.95 -19.78
C GLY A 319 -6.47 10.25 -20.66
N ILE A 320 -6.08 9.80 -21.86
CA ILE A 320 -6.97 9.09 -22.80
C ILE A 320 -7.33 7.69 -22.26
N MET A 321 -6.38 6.98 -21.70
CA MET A 321 -6.62 5.68 -21.09
C MET A 321 -7.74 5.75 -20.02
N THR A 322 -7.70 6.75 -19.17
CA THR A 322 -8.72 6.94 -18.13
C THR A 322 -10.04 7.47 -18.68
N LEU A 323 -10.02 8.24 -19.79
CA LEU A 323 -11.20 8.63 -20.52
C LEU A 323 -11.95 7.41 -21.08
N ALA A 324 -11.22 6.44 -21.65
CA ALA A 324 -11.78 5.19 -22.15
C ALA A 324 -12.46 4.38 -21.01
N ILE A 325 -11.85 4.34 -19.83
CA ILE A 325 -12.45 3.73 -18.64
C ILE A 325 -13.75 4.43 -18.24
N TYR A 326 -13.77 5.76 -18.24
CA TYR A 326 -14.98 6.52 -17.93
C TYR A 326 -16.05 6.40 -19.01
N ALA A 327 -15.68 6.38 -20.28
CA ALA A 327 -16.60 6.14 -21.38
C ALA A 327 -17.35 4.81 -21.19
N LYS A 328 -16.61 3.71 -20.97
CA LYS A 328 -17.22 2.40 -20.72
C LYS A 328 -18.09 2.38 -19.47
N LYS A 329 -17.64 3.06 -18.43
CA LYS A 329 -18.36 3.19 -17.17
C LYS A 329 -19.66 3.98 -17.31
N CYS A 330 -19.66 5.03 -18.10
CA CYS A 330 -20.81 5.93 -18.30
C CYS A 330 -21.73 5.47 -19.43
N GLY A 331 -21.35 4.46 -20.18
CA GLY A 331 -22.15 3.95 -21.32
C GLY A 331 -22.05 4.87 -22.54
N ILE A 332 -20.94 5.57 -22.70
CA ILE A 332 -20.62 6.35 -23.91
C ILE A 332 -20.31 5.38 -25.05
N ASP A 333 -20.71 5.73 -26.24
CA ASP A 333 -20.44 4.94 -27.43
C ASP A 333 -18.95 4.94 -27.78
N GLU A 334 -18.47 3.86 -28.40
CA GLU A 334 -17.07 3.71 -28.75
C GLU A 334 -16.64 4.67 -29.85
N GLU A 335 -17.53 4.99 -30.79
CA GLU A 335 -17.27 5.96 -31.86
C GLU A 335 -17.12 7.37 -31.30
N GLU A 336 -18.02 7.79 -30.42
CA GLU A 336 -17.94 9.08 -29.71
C GLU A 336 -16.65 9.19 -28.89
N LEU A 337 -16.31 8.15 -28.14
CA LEU A 337 -15.04 8.10 -27.40
C LEU A 337 -13.84 8.27 -28.34
N ARG A 338 -13.89 7.60 -29.48
CA ARG A 338 -12.79 7.65 -30.47
C ARG A 338 -12.62 9.05 -31.03
N GLU A 339 -13.71 9.70 -31.39
CA GLU A 339 -13.70 11.09 -31.87
C GLU A 339 -13.10 12.03 -30.81
N ASP A 340 -13.58 11.95 -29.58
CA ASP A 340 -13.08 12.75 -28.47
C ASP A 340 -11.58 12.52 -28.21
N ALA A 341 -11.15 11.25 -28.18
CA ALA A 341 -9.75 10.89 -27.96
C ALA A 341 -8.84 11.41 -29.06
N PHE A 342 -9.25 11.27 -30.34
CA PHE A 342 -8.47 11.79 -31.48
C PHE A 342 -8.48 13.32 -31.54
N SER A 343 -9.51 13.98 -31.01
CA SER A 343 -9.52 15.45 -30.88
C SER A 343 -8.41 15.97 -29.97
N LEU A 344 -7.96 15.15 -29.02
CA LEU A 344 -6.87 15.48 -28.10
C LEU A 344 -5.47 15.21 -28.70
N LEU A 345 -5.36 14.49 -29.83
CA LEU A 345 -4.06 14.12 -30.40
C LEU A 345 -3.18 15.33 -30.70
N LYS A 346 -3.72 16.32 -31.45
CA LYS A 346 -2.96 17.52 -31.79
C LYS A 346 -2.61 18.37 -30.59
N PRO A 347 -3.55 18.74 -29.68
CA PRO A 347 -3.21 19.46 -28.47
C PRO A 347 -2.15 18.76 -27.60
N TYR A 348 -2.19 17.43 -27.53
CA TYR A 348 -1.24 16.66 -26.75
C TYR A 348 0.14 16.59 -27.42
N ASP A 349 0.20 16.49 -28.74
CA ASP A 349 1.46 16.51 -29.44
C ASP A 349 2.11 17.90 -29.41
N ASP A 350 1.32 18.97 -29.50
CA ASP A 350 1.78 20.35 -29.39
C ASP A 350 2.44 20.68 -28.03
N MET A 351 2.19 19.86 -26.98
CA MET A 351 2.88 19.95 -25.69
C MET A 351 4.30 19.36 -25.72
N SER A 352 4.67 18.64 -26.77
CA SER A 352 5.98 18.00 -26.87
C SER A 352 7.04 19.05 -27.21
N VAL A 353 8.07 19.19 -26.36
CA VAL A 353 9.17 20.14 -26.54
C VAL A 353 10.30 19.51 -27.36
N GLU A 354 10.40 18.19 -27.37
CA GLU A 354 11.46 17.40 -28.00
C GLU A 354 10.85 16.36 -28.95
N ASP A 355 11.52 16.08 -30.07
CA ASP A 355 11.08 15.05 -31.02
C ASP A 355 11.02 13.64 -30.46
N ILE A 356 11.75 13.39 -29.36
CA ILE A 356 11.80 12.09 -28.68
C ILE A 356 10.50 11.79 -27.89
N ASN A 357 9.72 12.83 -27.56
CA ASN A 357 8.52 12.69 -26.72
C ASN A 357 7.23 13.12 -27.46
N ARG A 358 7.16 12.82 -28.76
CA ARG A 358 5.97 13.07 -29.58
C ARG A 358 4.80 12.21 -29.09
N PHE A 359 3.60 12.77 -29.17
CA PHE A 359 2.37 12.05 -28.89
C PHE A 359 1.71 11.61 -30.18
N THR A 360 1.61 10.31 -30.39
CA THR A 360 1.28 9.72 -31.71
C THR A 360 -0.13 9.15 -31.78
N LYS A 361 -0.57 8.80 -32.99
CA LYS A 361 -1.83 8.07 -33.19
C LYS A 361 -1.83 6.70 -32.50
N ASP A 362 -0.68 6.04 -32.45
CA ASP A 362 -0.55 4.73 -31.81
C ASP A 362 -0.74 4.84 -30.29
N ASP A 363 -0.29 5.93 -29.66
CA ASP A 363 -0.55 6.18 -28.25
C ASP A 363 -2.05 6.30 -27.96
N VAL A 364 -2.80 6.98 -28.83
CA VAL A 364 -4.25 7.10 -28.73
C VAL A 364 -4.92 5.73 -28.87
N VAL A 365 -4.55 4.95 -29.90
CA VAL A 365 -5.12 3.63 -30.15
C VAL A 365 -4.84 2.69 -28.98
N CYS A 366 -3.60 2.61 -28.51
CA CYS A 366 -3.23 1.79 -27.35
C CYS A 366 -3.96 2.21 -26.06
N ALA A 367 -4.17 3.51 -25.86
CA ALA A 367 -4.91 3.99 -24.70
C ALA A 367 -6.40 3.61 -24.75
N LEU A 368 -6.99 3.53 -25.93
CA LEU A 368 -8.38 3.14 -26.15
C LEU A 368 -8.64 1.64 -25.89
N GLU A 369 -7.62 0.78 -25.84
CA GLU A 369 -7.76 -0.64 -25.47
C GLU A 369 -8.37 -0.80 -24.06
N MET A 370 -8.30 0.22 -23.23
CA MET A 370 -8.93 0.23 -21.92
C MET A 370 -10.45 0.41 -21.94
N PHE A 371 -11.05 0.60 -23.13
CA PHE A 371 -12.51 0.57 -23.31
C PHE A 371 -13.06 -0.85 -23.14
N ASN A 372 -12.91 -1.39 -21.95
CA ASN A 372 -13.27 -2.75 -21.60
C ASN A 372 -14.01 -2.79 -20.26
N GLU A 373 -14.95 -3.75 -20.15
CA GLU A 373 -15.75 -4.01 -18.97
C GLU A 373 -14.92 -4.34 -17.71
N ASP A 374 -13.77 -4.94 -17.88
CA ASP A 374 -12.91 -5.35 -16.76
C ASP A 374 -12.33 -4.15 -15.99
N TYR A 375 -12.26 -3.00 -16.65
CA TYR A 375 -11.68 -1.77 -16.08
C TYR A 375 -12.70 -0.79 -15.50
N VAL A 376 -14.00 -1.05 -15.58
CA VAL A 376 -15.04 -0.15 -15.04
C VAL A 376 -14.96 0.07 -13.53
N THR A 377 -14.27 -0.81 -12.80
CA THR A 377 -14.02 -0.71 -11.36
C THR A 377 -12.65 -0.12 -11.03
N PHE A 378 -11.95 0.45 -12.02
CA PHE A 378 -10.63 1.02 -11.81
C PHE A 378 -10.66 2.09 -10.70
N PRO A 379 -9.75 2.01 -9.69
CA PRO A 379 -9.83 2.86 -8.51
C PRO A 379 -9.58 4.34 -8.84
N ARG A 380 -10.35 5.22 -8.21
CA ARG A 380 -10.19 6.67 -8.35
C ARG A 380 -8.77 7.16 -8.05
N ASP A 381 -8.16 6.63 -7.00
CA ASP A 381 -6.82 7.05 -6.56
C ASP A 381 -5.75 6.63 -7.57
N ASP A 382 -5.95 5.50 -8.25
CA ASP A 382 -5.07 5.07 -9.34
C ASP A 382 -5.27 5.97 -10.59
N ILE A 383 -6.52 6.38 -10.88
CA ILE A 383 -6.81 7.34 -11.95
C ILE A 383 -6.10 8.69 -11.67
N ALA A 384 -6.24 9.22 -10.46
CA ALA A 384 -5.60 10.46 -10.05
C ALA A 384 -4.07 10.38 -10.16
N LYS A 385 -3.49 9.28 -9.73
CA LYS A 385 -2.04 9.04 -9.80
C LYS A 385 -1.53 8.95 -11.23
N LEU A 386 -2.24 8.23 -12.10
CA LEU A 386 -1.81 8.01 -13.48
C LEU A 386 -1.99 9.27 -14.34
N SER A 387 -3.11 9.97 -14.18
CA SER A 387 -3.37 11.21 -14.92
C SER A 387 -2.62 12.42 -14.36
N GLY A 388 -2.07 12.34 -13.15
CA GLY A 388 -1.47 13.49 -12.46
C GLY A 388 -2.49 14.54 -12.01
N LEU A 389 -3.80 14.26 -12.15
CA LEU A 389 -4.88 15.17 -11.79
C LEU A 389 -5.47 14.82 -10.42
N SER A 390 -5.48 15.78 -9.51
CA SER A 390 -6.07 15.58 -8.19
C SER A 390 -7.58 15.36 -8.28
N MET A 391 -8.08 14.35 -7.58
CA MET A 391 -9.50 14.05 -7.51
C MET A 391 -9.99 14.22 -6.07
N PRO A 392 -11.03 15.03 -5.83
CA PRO A 392 -11.56 15.19 -4.49
C PRO A 392 -12.07 13.87 -3.93
N VAL A 393 -11.79 13.63 -2.65
CA VAL A 393 -12.29 12.44 -1.96
C VAL A 393 -13.81 12.50 -1.90
N ASN A 394 -14.45 11.43 -2.38
CA ASN A 394 -15.91 11.34 -2.25
C ASN A 394 -16.25 11.14 -0.76
N LYS A 395 -16.87 12.13 -0.16
CA LYS A 395 -17.31 12.10 1.24
C LYS A 395 -18.60 11.27 1.47
N ARG A 396 -19.04 10.48 0.47
CA ARG A 396 -20.25 9.65 0.61
C ARG A 396 -20.02 8.56 1.65
N ASN A 397 -20.89 8.54 2.63
CA ASN A 397 -20.96 7.54 3.70
C ASN A 397 -21.76 6.29 3.33
N TRP A 398 -21.75 5.88 2.06
CA TRP A 398 -22.46 4.71 1.50
C TRP A 398 -23.99 4.76 1.58
N ARG A 399 -24.57 5.89 1.95
CA ARG A 399 -26.03 6.10 1.99
C ARG A 399 -26.55 6.56 0.63
N LYS A 400 -27.79 6.23 0.30
CA LYS A 400 -28.49 6.84 -0.85
C LYS A 400 -28.54 8.35 -0.63
N GLN A 401 -28.49 9.11 -1.71
CA GLN A 401 -28.50 10.58 -1.61
C GLN A 401 -29.77 11.12 -0.92
N SER A 402 -30.93 10.47 -1.18
CA SER A 402 -32.20 10.76 -0.48
C SER A 402 -32.04 10.63 1.03
N ASP A 403 -31.57 9.47 1.48
CA ASP A 403 -31.42 9.13 2.90
C ASP A 403 -30.39 10.05 3.57
N HIS A 404 -29.32 10.36 2.86
CA HIS A 404 -28.31 11.31 3.36
C HIS A 404 -28.86 12.71 3.54
N LEU A 405 -29.65 13.21 2.57
CA LEU A 405 -30.30 14.52 2.65
C LEU A 405 -31.34 14.58 3.75
N GLU A 406 -32.12 13.52 3.92
CA GLU A 406 -33.11 13.42 4.98
C GLU A 406 -32.49 13.48 6.37
N ILE A 407 -31.45 12.68 6.59
CA ILE A 407 -30.69 12.68 7.85
C ILE A 407 -30.00 14.03 8.09
N ALA A 408 -29.40 14.61 7.07
CA ALA A 408 -28.74 15.91 7.19
C ALA A 408 -29.75 17.03 7.54
N ARG A 409 -30.96 16.97 6.97
CA ARG A 409 -32.04 17.90 7.32
C ARG A 409 -32.53 17.67 8.76
N ALA A 410 -32.73 16.42 9.17
CA ALA A 410 -33.16 16.09 10.53
C ALA A 410 -32.14 16.57 11.57
N ILE A 411 -30.83 16.32 11.36
CA ILE A 411 -29.75 16.80 12.24
C ILE A 411 -29.74 18.32 12.31
N ARG A 412 -29.89 19.01 11.19
CA ARG A 412 -29.97 20.45 11.10
C ARG A 412 -31.14 20.99 11.89
N ASP A 413 -32.34 20.41 11.73
CA ASP A 413 -33.55 20.85 12.40
C ASP A 413 -33.53 20.60 13.91
N ILE A 414 -32.83 19.53 14.35
CA ILE A 414 -32.54 19.31 15.77
C ILE A 414 -31.62 20.42 16.29
N GLY A 415 -30.56 20.76 15.55
CA GLY A 415 -29.65 21.83 15.91
C GLY A 415 -30.32 23.22 15.99
N VAL A 416 -31.30 23.50 15.12
CA VAL A 416 -32.11 24.70 15.16
C VAL A 416 -32.92 24.78 16.47
N ARG A 417 -33.64 23.68 16.81
CA ARG A 417 -34.43 23.56 18.03
C ARG A 417 -33.59 23.70 19.30
N GLN A 418 -32.46 23.02 19.37
CA GLN A 418 -31.56 23.09 20.54
C GLN A 418 -30.97 24.49 20.78
N LYS A 419 -30.76 25.25 19.70
CA LYS A 419 -30.26 26.64 19.78
C LYS A 419 -31.34 27.67 19.89
N GLY A 420 -32.61 27.28 20.00
CA GLY A 420 -33.77 28.22 20.09
C GLY A 420 -33.96 29.11 18.87
N LYS A 421 -33.44 28.71 17.71
CA LYS A 421 -33.52 29.45 16.45
C LYS A 421 -34.84 29.17 15.73
N LYS A 422 -35.36 30.14 15.01
CA LYS A 422 -36.57 30.00 14.18
C LYS A 422 -36.30 29.22 12.88
N ASP A 423 -35.12 29.40 12.32
CA ASP A 423 -34.68 28.77 11.06
C ASP A 423 -33.15 28.49 11.14
N TRP A 424 -32.69 27.51 10.36
CA TRP A 424 -31.28 27.18 10.23
C TRP A 424 -30.43 28.30 9.63
N ARG A 425 -31.06 29.23 8.92
CA ARG A 425 -30.41 30.39 8.33
C ARG A 425 -30.16 31.53 9.34
N GLU A 426 -30.86 31.50 10.45
CA GLU A 426 -30.75 32.53 11.49
C GLU A 426 -29.33 32.51 12.07
N GLY A 427 -28.62 33.63 11.89
CA GLY A 427 -27.24 33.83 12.31
C GLY A 427 -26.18 33.20 11.35
N ASN A 428 -26.57 32.64 10.21
CA ASN A 428 -25.62 32.17 9.18
C ASN A 428 -25.26 33.27 8.15
N GLY A 429 -25.84 34.45 8.29
CA GLY A 429 -25.45 35.61 7.48
C GLY A 429 -24.02 36.06 7.80
N ARG A 430 -23.48 36.84 6.90
CA ARG A 430 -22.18 37.51 7.14
C ARG A 430 -22.26 38.26 8.47
N PRO A 431 -21.30 38.12 9.42
CA PRO A 431 -21.34 38.84 10.69
C PRO A 431 -21.55 40.33 10.49
N VAL A 432 -22.39 40.92 11.32
CA VAL A 432 -22.62 42.37 11.30
C VAL A 432 -21.26 43.05 11.52
N GLY A 433 -20.91 43.98 10.66
CA GLY A 433 -19.61 44.63 10.67
C GLY A 433 -18.53 44.00 9.75
N SER A 434 -18.74 42.79 9.18
CA SER A 434 -17.80 42.21 8.21
C SER A 434 -17.79 42.90 6.84
N GLY A 435 -18.74 43.84 6.60
CA GLY A 435 -18.80 44.69 5.41
C GLY A 435 -17.94 45.97 5.49
N ILE A 436 -17.55 46.39 6.68
CA ILE A 436 -16.86 47.64 6.96
C ILE A 436 -15.41 47.67 6.43
N ALA A 437 -14.86 46.55 5.98
CA ALA A 437 -13.48 46.51 5.48
C ALA A 437 -13.24 47.43 4.25
N LYS A 438 -14.24 47.59 3.38
CA LYS A 438 -14.16 48.53 2.26
C LYS A 438 -14.09 49.96 2.75
N GLU A 439 -14.99 50.32 3.65
CA GLU A 439 -15.07 51.68 4.26
C GLU A 439 -13.80 52.00 5.03
N ARG A 440 -13.31 51.11 5.87
CA ARG A 440 -12.05 51.30 6.63
C ARG A 440 -10.83 51.47 5.72
N VAL A 441 -10.74 50.76 4.60
CA VAL A 441 -9.64 50.93 3.63
C VAL A 441 -9.78 52.28 2.90
N SER A 442 -11.01 52.63 2.53
CA SER A 442 -11.29 53.91 1.84
C SER A 442 -11.02 55.11 2.76
N GLU A 443 -11.47 55.05 4.00
CA GLU A 443 -11.27 56.09 5.04
C GLU A 443 -9.78 56.25 5.36
N TRP A 444 -9.06 55.15 5.56
CA TRP A 444 -7.62 55.19 5.82
C TRP A 444 -6.86 55.83 4.63
N ARG A 445 -7.23 55.46 3.38
CA ARG A 445 -6.64 56.07 2.20
C ARG A 445 -6.94 57.56 2.05
N GLY A 446 -8.14 57.96 2.42
CA GLY A 446 -8.49 59.39 2.42
C GLY A 446 -7.64 60.22 3.41
N GLN A 447 -7.29 59.62 4.54
CA GLN A 447 -6.42 60.23 5.54
C GLN A 447 -4.92 60.13 5.17
N HIS A 448 -4.53 59.15 4.36
CA HIS A 448 -3.14 58.91 3.98
C HIS A 448 -3.01 58.73 2.43
N PRO A 449 -3.12 59.82 1.66
CA PRO A 449 -3.11 59.75 0.18
C PRO A 449 -1.87 59.10 -0.43
N GLU A 450 -0.69 59.32 0.19
CA GLU A 450 0.60 58.78 -0.21
C GLU A 450 0.96 57.47 0.55
N GLY A 451 0.06 56.97 1.37
CA GLY A 451 0.28 55.79 2.20
C GLY A 451 0.31 54.48 1.36
N ARG A 452 1.15 53.55 1.77
CA ARG A 452 1.29 52.23 1.09
C ARG A 452 0.36 51.18 1.71
N LYS A 453 0.03 50.13 0.95
CA LYS A 453 -0.81 49.01 1.42
C LYS A 453 -0.28 48.33 2.68
N ALA A 454 1.04 48.32 2.87
CA ALA A 454 1.68 47.77 4.06
C ALA A 454 1.42 48.61 5.30
N ASP A 455 1.38 49.94 5.13
CA ASP A 455 1.10 50.88 6.25
C ASP A 455 -0.38 50.76 6.65
N CYS A 456 -1.28 50.68 5.67
CA CYS A 456 -2.71 50.40 5.90
C CYS A 456 -2.93 49.06 6.66
N HIS A 457 -2.17 48.02 6.34
CA HIS A 457 -2.24 46.76 7.07
C HIS A 457 -1.83 46.93 8.53
N ARG A 458 -0.74 47.66 8.77
CA ARG A 458 -0.21 47.90 10.13
C ARG A 458 -1.18 48.70 10.98
N ASP A 459 -1.77 49.74 10.38
CA ASP A 459 -2.61 50.72 11.13
C ASP A 459 -4.04 50.19 11.34
N THR A 460 -4.58 49.45 10.36
CA THR A 460 -5.97 48.96 10.40
C THR A 460 -6.12 47.54 10.90
N GLY A 461 -5.05 46.74 10.90
CA GLY A 461 -5.08 45.30 11.20
C GLY A 461 -5.82 44.45 10.19
N LEU A 462 -6.23 45.00 9.02
CA LEU A 462 -6.93 44.28 7.97
C LEU A 462 -5.97 43.41 7.23
N ASP A 463 -6.42 42.19 6.84
CA ASP A 463 -5.65 41.23 6.06
C ASP A 463 -5.17 41.85 4.73
N PRO A 464 -3.91 41.65 4.32
CA PRO A 464 -3.37 42.19 3.06
C PRO A 464 -4.16 41.90 1.80
N LYS A 465 -4.83 40.73 1.73
CA LYS A 465 -5.71 40.37 0.60
C LYS A 465 -6.96 41.23 0.58
N THR A 466 -7.51 41.50 1.76
CA THR A 466 -8.68 42.38 1.93
C THR A 466 -8.33 43.83 1.53
N ILE A 467 -7.18 44.34 1.93
CA ILE A 467 -6.69 45.65 1.55
C ILE A 467 -6.48 45.72 0.02
N ARG A 468 -5.80 44.73 -0.56
CA ARG A 468 -5.62 44.69 -2.03
C ARG A 468 -6.93 44.70 -2.78
N LYS A 469 -7.93 43.96 -2.32
CA LYS A 469 -9.27 43.87 -2.93
C LYS A 469 -9.95 45.24 -2.98
N TRP A 470 -9.87 46.05 -1.93
CA TRP A 470 -10.59 47.30 -1.78
C TRP A 470 -9.73 48.56 -2.04
N TRP A 471 -8.44 48.38 -2.35
CA TRP A 471 -7.50 49.48 -2.52
C TRP A 471 -7.87 50.47 -3.62
N ASN A 472 -8.38 49.96 -4.75
CA ASN A 472 -8.73 50.78 -5.95
C ASN A 472 -10.24 51.01 -6.09
N SER A 473 -11.05 50.53 -5.12
CA SER A 473 -12.48 50.84 -5.16
C SER A 473 -12.70 52.29 -4.77
N GLN A 474 -12.89 53.18 -5.75
CA GLN A 474 -13.40 54.52 -5.50
C GLN A 474 -14.77 54.37 -4.82
N SER A 475 -15.05 55.19 -3.81
CA SER A 475 -16.39 55.44 -3.29
C SER A 475 -17.19 56.00 -4.47
N ALA A 476 -18.11 55.18 -5.02
CA ALA A 476 -19.18 55.78 -5.82
C ALA A 476 -20.05 56.55 -4.84
N ASP A 477 -20.02 57.85 -4.99
CA ASP A 477 -21.01 58.76 -4.42
C ASP A 477 -22.41 58.41 -4.89
#